data_a757be12f6036951caa7185bb6f62ab9
#
_entry.id   a757be12f6036951caa7185bb6f62ab9
#
_cell.length_a   1.000
_cell.length_b   1.000
_cell.length_c   1.000
_cell.angle_alpha   90.00
_cell.angle_beta   90.00
_cell.angle_gamma   90.00
#
_symmetry.space_group_name_H-M   'P 1'
#
loop_
_entity.id
_entity.type
_entity.pdbx_description
1 polymer ?
#
loop_
_entity_poly.entity_id
_entity_poly.type
_entity_poly.pdbx_seq_one_letter_code
_entity_poly.pdbx_strand_id
1 'polypeptide(L)'
;MTSLLFQLVSVFLLLLAPLLASCQQLLRPVDCSAIYQQNRTKPSGVYTIYPAGERFAVEVYCDMASEGGRWTVFQRRMDGTVNFYRGWDQYKTGFGDPAGEYWFGLDNIHYLTNNKKSELLVDMEDFDGKKVFARYSSFSVGAECDGYVLSVSGFTNGGAGDSLSYHNGMKFSTFDKDQDTWPQNCARSFVGAFWYAACHYANLNGVYRWGADSTLYAIGVEWYHWKGHNYSLKTISMKIRPVL
;
A
#
# COMPACT_ATOMS: atom_id res chain seq x y z
N MET A 1 -0.80 61.10 26.37
CA MET A 1 0.14 60.30 25.52
C MET A 1 0.00 58.82 25.73
N THR A 2 -0.35 58.30 26.89
CA THR A 2 -0.47 56.85 27.19
C THR A 2 -1.68 56.17 26.53
N SER A 3 -2.82 56.85 26.33
CA SER A 3 -4.01 56.27 25.73
C SER A 3 -3.88 56.00 24.21
N LEU A 4 -3.17 56.84 23.48
CA LEU A 4 -2.98 56.65 22.03
C LEU A 4 -2.02 55.48 21.71
N LEU A 5 -1.01 55.29 22.55
CA LEU A 5 -0.06 54.17 22.41
C LEU A 5 -0.75 52.81 22.63
N PHE A 6 -1.66 52.73 23.63
CA PHE A 6 -2.42 51.51 23.91
C PHE A 6 -3.39 51.16 22.77
N GLN A 7 -4.03 52.15 22.14
CA GLN A 7 -4.90 51.91 20.98
C GLN A 7 -4.13 51.47 19.75
N LEU A 8 -2.95 52.04 19.46
CA LEU A 8 -2.10 51.64 18.34
C LEU A 8 -1.56 50.21 18.49
N VAL A 9 -1.15 49.79 19.70
CA VAL A 9 -0.68 48.44 19.97
C VAL A 9 -1.82 47.42 19.85
N SER A 10 -3.05 47.76 20.31
CA SER A 10 -4.24 46.89 20.15
C SER A 10 -4.64 46.72 18.70
N VAL A 11 -4.61 47.77 17.88
CA VAL A 11 -4.93 47.68 16.45
C VAL A 11 -3.87 46.88 15.70
N PHE A 12 -2.57 47.00 16.05
CA PHE A 12 -1.49 46.23 15.46
C PHE A 12 -1.60 44.73 15.79
N LEU A 13 -1.96 44.36 17.01
CA LEU A 13 -2.21 43.01 17.43
C LEU A 13 -3.44 42.38 16.74
N LEU A 14 -4.50 43.15 16.52
CA LEU A 14 -5.70 42.70 15.79
C LEU A 14 -5.46 42.53 14.28
N LEU A 15 -4.56 43.27 13.67
CA LEU A 15 -4.18 43.14 12.26
C LEU A 15 -3.18 41.98 12.03
N LEU A 16 -2.37 41.60 13.03
CA LEU A 16 -1.46 40.47 12.98
C LEU A 16 -2.15 39.11 13.24
N ALA A 17 -3.27 39.09 13.95
CA ALA A 17 -4.01 37.87 14.25
C ALA A 17 -4.48 37.09 13.00
N PRO A 18 -5.04 37.72 11.92
CA PRO A 18 -5.38 37.01 10.70
C PRO A 18 -4.16 36.53 9.90
N LEU A 19 -3.02 37.22 9.98
CA LEU A 19 -1.76 36.80 9.35
C LEU A 19 -1.14 35.55 10.04
N LEU A 20 -1.28 35.46 11.35
CA LEU A 20 -0.85 34.26 12.11
C LEU A 20 -1.81 33.09 11.93
N ALA A 21 -3.12 33.34 11.78
CA ALA A 21 -4.13 32.31 11.48
C ALA A 21 -4.00 31.76 10.06
N SER A 22 -3.52 32.56 9.09
CA SER A 22 -3.30 32.09 7.70
C SER A 22 -2.02 31.27 7.52
N CYS A 23 -1.14 31.19 8.51
CA CYS A 23 0.12 30.43 8.44
C CYS A 23 -0.01 28.99 8.95
N GLN A 24 -1.17 28.53 9.38
CA GLN A 24 -1.51 27.10 9.38
C GLN A 24 -1.94 26.70 7.97
N GLN A 25 -1.03 26.80 7.02
CA GLN A 25 -1.17 26.10 5.75
C GLN A 25 -1.39 24.63 6.13
N LEU A 26 -2.61 24.13 5.91
CA LEU A 26 -2.93 22.72 6.14
C LEU A 26 -1.94 21.92 5.28
N LEU A 27 -0.86 21.45 5.89
CA LEU A 27 0.09 20.56 5.22
C LEU A 27 -0.74 19.39 4.71
N ARG A 28 -0.86 19.27 3.40
CA ARG A 28 -1.59 18.19 2.75
C ARG A 28 -0.90 16.88 3.12
N PRO A 29 -1.59 15.93 3.72
CA PRO A 29 -0.96 14.71 4.21
C PRO A 29 -0.44 13.89 3.03
N VAL A 30 0.81 13.48 3.08
CA VAL A 30 1.44 12.65 2.05
C VAL A 30 1.09 11.17 2.20
N ASP A 31 0.75 10.74 3.42
CA ASP A 31 0.47 9.34 3.80
C ASP A 31 -0.48 9.29 5.01
N CYS A 32 -0.93 8.09 5.37
CA CYS A 32 -1.78 7.88 6.54
C CYS A 32 -1.08 8.21 7.87
N SER A 33 0.23 8.14 7.93
CA SER A 33 1.01 8.54 9.10
C SER A 33 0.90 10.05 9.34
N ALA A 34 0.95 10.85 8.27
CA ALA A 34 0.74 12.29 8.36
C ALA A 34 -0.69 12.65 8.80
N ILE A 35 -1.71 11.92 8.32
CA ILE A 35 -3.11 12.08 8.77
C ILE A 35 -3.23 11.80 10.27
N TYR A 36 -2.62 10.71 10.75
CA TYR A 36 -2.62 10.35 12.16
C TYR A 36 -1.90 11.37 13.04
N GLN A 37 -0.81 11.98 12.54
CA GLN A 37 -0.10 13.04 13.25
C GLN A 37 -0.94 14.32 13.40
N GLN A 38 -1.77 14.65 12.40
CA GLN A 38 -2.70 15.78 12.48
C GLN A 38 -3.82 15.56 13.50
N ASN A 39 -4.32 14.32 13.60
CA ASN A 39 -5.35 13.94 14.56
C ASN A 39 -5.28 12.43 14.88
N ARG A 40 -4.82 12.10 16.09
CA ARG A 40 -4.62 10.73 16.56
C ARG A 40 -5.92 9.96 16.85
N THR A 41 -7.07 10.64 16.84
CA THR A 41 -8.39 10.02 17.09
C THR A 41 -9.13 9.63 15.81
N LYS A 42 -8.55 9.90 14.64
CA LYS A 42 -9.17 9.50 13.37
C LYS A 42 -9.29 7.98 13.27
N PRO A 43 -10.48 7.45 12.93
CA PRO A 43 -10.69 6.02 12.75
C PRO A 43 -10.03 5.50 11.45
N SER A 44 -9.95 4.18 11.31
CA SER A 44 -9.64 3.56 10.02
C SER A 44 -10.72 3.90 8.99
N GLY A 45 -10.32 4.14 7.73
CA GLY A 45 -11.23 4.53 6.67
C GLY A 45 -10.52 5.11 5.45
N VAL A 46 -11.32 5.60 4.49
CA VAL A 46 -10.80 6.23 3.27
C VAL A 46 -10.47 7.71 3.53
N TYR A 47 -9.30 8.11 3.09
CA TYR A 47 -8.78 9.48 3.23
C TYR A 47 -8.07 9.92 1.96
N THR A 48 -8.08 11.22 1.72
CA THR A 48 -7.29 11.83 0.63
C THR A 48 -5.87 12.11 1.10
N ILE A 49 -4.89 11.65 0.33
CA ILE A 49 -3.46 11.92 0.52
C ILE A 49 -2.83 12.48 -0.76
N TYR A 50 -1.60 12.98 -0.65
CA TYR A 50 -0.88 13.69 -1.72
C TYR A 50 0.54 13.13 -1.88
N PRO A 51 0.72 11.86 -2.31
CA PRO A 51 2.05 11.20 -2.35
C PRO A 51 3.02 11.84 -3.33
N ALA A 52 2.52 12.33 -4.48
CA ALA A 52 3.31 12.98 -5.55
C ALA A 52 3.30 14.52 -5.48
N GLY A 53 2.90 15.08 -4.33
CA GLY A 53 2.82 16.53 -4.11
C GLY A 53 1.40 17.11 -4.19
N GLU A 54 1.27 18.37 -3.83
CA GLU A 54 -0.01 19.03 -3.50
C GLU A 54 -1.09 19.04 -4.59
N ARG A 55 -0.71 18.82 -5.85
CA ARG A 55 -1.63 18.82 -7.00
C ARG A 55 -2.20 17.43 -7.32
N PHE A 56 -1.66 16.37 -6.70
CA PHE A 56 -2.00 14.99 -7.01
C PHE A 56 -2.71 14.34 -5.81
N ALA A 57 -3.99 14.68 -5.66
CA ALA A 57 -4.86 14.12 -4.64
C ALA A 57 -5.29 12.70 -5.06
N VAL A 58 -5.11 11.74 -4.15
CA VAL A 58 -5.57 10.36 -4.34
C VAL A 58 -6.25 9.85 -3.08
N GLU A 59 -7.26 9.01 -3.23
CA GLU A 59 -7.90 8.33 -2.10
C GLU A 59 -7.18 7.03 -1.76
N VAL A 60 -7.06 6.74 -0.46
CA VAL A 60 -6.40 5.55 0.07
C VAL A 60 -7.11 5.08 1.33
N TYR A 61 -7.10 3.79 1.61
CA TYR A 61 -7.53 3.31 2.92
C TYR A 61 -6.40 3.44 3.95
N CYS A 62 -6.70 4.13 5.05
CA CYS A 62 -5.81 4.21 6.20
C CYS A 62 -6.26 3.22 7.28
N ASP A 63 -5.38 2.29 7.64
CA ASP A 63 -5.57 1.44 8.81
C ASP A 63 -4.91 2.12 10.03
N MET A 64 -5.75 2.64 10.90
CA MET A 64 -5.34 3.38 12.09
C MET A 64 -5.26 2.51 13.35
N ALA A 65 -5.60 1.21 13.24
CA ALA A 65 -5.77 0.31 14.39
C ALA A 65 -4.68 -0.78 14.47
N SER A 66 -4.40 -1.48 13.36
CA SER A 66 -3.53 -2.66 13.36
C SER A 66 -2.09 -2.29 13.71
N GLU A 67 -1.45 -3.07 14.60
CA GLU A 67 -0.02 -2.97 14.93
C GLU A 67 0.47 -1.52 15.18
N GLY A 68 -0.30 -0.75 15.96
CA GLY A 68 0.01 0.67 16.27
C GLY A 68 -0.45 1.66 15.21
N GLY A 69 -1.21 1.23 14.20
CA GLY A 69 -1.88 2.08 13.21
C GLY A 69 -0.96 2.82 12.25
N ARG A 70 -1.51 3.84 11.61
CA ARG A 70 -0.82 4.74 10.66
C ARG A 70 -0.45 4.11 9.32
N TRP A 71 -1.05 2.96 8.97
CA TRP A 71 -0.75 2.24 7.76
C TRP A 71 -1.49 2.80 6.56
N THR A 72 -0.76 3.03 5.48
CA THR A 72 -1.31 3.29 4.15
C THR A 72 -1.46 1.95 3.44
N VAL A 73 -2.68 1.50 3.25
CA VAL A 73 -2.99 0.24 2.55
C VAL A 73 -2.86 0.50 1.06
N PHE A 74 -2.04 -0.27 0.34
CA PHE A 74 -1.86 -0.10 -1.10
C PHE A 74 -2.41 -1.26 -1.94
N GLN A 75 -2.76 -2.37 -1.29
CA GLN A 75 -3.43 -3.51 -1.91
C GLN A 75 -4.39 -4.13 -0.90
N ARG A 76 -5.60 -4.48 -1.34
CA ARG A 76 -6.55 -5.22 -0.52
C ARG A 76 -7.39 -6.17 -1.35
N ARG A 77 -7.51 -7.42 -0.87
CA ARG A 77 -8.41 -8.45 -1.38
C ARG A 77 -9.31 -8.90 -0.24
N MET A 78 -10.62 -9.11 -0.51
CA MET A 78 -11.57 -9.47 0.54
C MET A 78 -12.81 -10.23 0.08
N ASP A 79 -13.25 -10.11 -1.17
CA ASP A 79 -14.52 -10.67 -1.64
C ASP A 79 -14.56 -11.04 -3.13
N GLY A 80 -13.53 -10.69 -3.91
CA GLY A 80 -13.44 -10.99 -5.32
C GLY A 80 -14.29 -10.09 -6.24
N THR A 81 -14.76 -8.95 -5.72
CA THR A 81 -15.60 -8.00 -6.50
C THR A 81 -14.83 -7.24 -7.55
N VAL A 82 -13.50 -7.12 -7.38
CA VAL A 82 -12.61 -6.42 -8.32
C VAL A 82 -11.77 -7.40 -9.10
N ASN A 83 -11.77 -7.27 -10.44
CA ASN A 83 -10.87 -8.05 -11.29
C ASN A 83 -9.44 -7.50 -11.19
N PHE A 84 -8.49 -8.33 -10.75
CA PHE A 84 -7.04 -8.01 -10.66
C PHE A 84 -6.23 -8.50 -11.87
N TYR A 85 -6.81 -9.25 -12.81
CA TYR A 85 -6.13 -9.61 -14.05
C TYR A 85 -6.19 -8.42 -15.03
N ARG A 86 -5.28 -7.46 -14.85
CA ARG A 86 -5.23 -6.18 -15.55
C ARG A 86 -3.86 -5.93 -16.16
N GLY A 87 -3.81 -5.04 -17.14
CA GLY A 87 -2.59 -4.66 -17.84
C GLY A 87 -1.75 -3.62 -17.10
N TRP A 88 -0.58 -3.34 -17.67
CA TRP A 88 0.45 -2.47 -17.10
C TRP A 88 -0.06 -1.09 -16.69
N ASP A 89 -0.74 -0.38 -17.60
CA ASP A 89 -1.20 0.99 -17.32
C ASP A 89 -2.16 1.07 -16.14
N GLN A 90 -2.99 0.03 -15.95
CA GLN A 90 -3.88 -0.05 -14.79
C GLN A 90 -3.12 -0.34 -13.50
N TYR A 91 -2.12 -1.22 -13.52
CA TYR A 91 -1.24 -1.44 -12.38
C TYR A 91 -0.36 -0.22 -12.07
N LYS A 92 0.06 0.53 -13.07
CA LYS A 92 0.79 1.78 -12.91
C LYS A 92 -0.03 2.84 -12.18
N THR A 93 -1.28 3.08 -12.62
CA THR A 93 -2.12 4.18 -12.14
C THR A 93 -3.02 3.81 -10.96
N GLY A 94 -3.35 2.53 -10.78
CA GLY A 94 -4.25 2.02 -9.75
C GLY A 94 -5.65 1.72 -10.28
N PHE A 95 -6.41 0.91 -9.52
CA PHE A 95 -7.78 0.50 -9.82
C PHE A 95 -8.52 0.00 -8.59
N GLY A 96 -9.84 -0.14 -8.69
CA GLY A 96 -10.71 -0.58 -7.59
C GLY A 96 -11.18 0.56 -6.70
N ASP A 97 -11.72 0.22 -5.54
CA ASP A 97 -12.27 1.16 -4.55
C ASP A 97 -11.50 1.03 -3.23
N PRO A 98 -10.88 2.10 -2.70
CA PRO A 98 -10.23 2.06 -1.40
C PRO A 98 -11.13 1.60 -0.24
N ALA A 99 -12.45 1.73 -0.33
CA ALA A 99 -13.38 1.19 0.65
C ALA A 99 -13.55 -0.34 0.55
N GLY A 100 -13.26 -0.94 -0.61
CA GLY A 100 -13.35 -2.37 -0.92
C GLY A 100 -12.02 -2.99 -1.32
N GLU A 101 -12.00 -3.76 -2.43
CA GLU A 101 -10.78 -4.28 -3.04
C GLU A 101 -10.15 -3.23 -3.96
N TYR A 102 -8.83 -3.09 -3.89
CA TYR A 102 -8.12 -2.16 -4.76
C TYR A 102 -6.61 -2.40 -4.83
N TRP A 103 -6.02 -1.83 -5.86
CA TRP A 103 -4.60 -1.62 -6.06
C TRP A 103 -4.31 -0.13 -6.19
N PHE A 104 -3.43 0.41 -5.36
CA PHE A 104 -3.20 1.86 -5.24
C PHE A 104 -2.44 2.49 -6.42
N GLY A 105 -1.77 1.66 -7.23
CA GLY A 105 -0.93 2.09 -8.34
C GLY A 105 0.56 2.12 -8.01
N LEU A 106 1.38 1.58 -8.92
CA LEU A 106 2.83 1.49 -8.76
C LEU A 106 3.50 2.85 -8.64
N ASP A 107 3.02 3.87 -9.37
CA ASP A 107 3.51 5.25 -9.25
C ASP A 107 3.33 5.79 -7.83
N ASN A 108 2.14 5.63 -7.26
CA ASN A 108 1.84 6.08 -5.91
C ASN A 108 2.66 5.34 -4.86
N ILE A 109 2.83 4.01 -5.02
CA ILE A 109 3.67 3.19 -4.11
C ILE A 109 5.12 3.63 -4.18
N HIS A 110 5.64 3.89 -5.40
CA HIS A 110 6.97 4.43 -5.62
C HIS A 110 7.16 5.77 -4.88
N TYR A 111 6.26 6.74 -5.09
CA TYR A 111 6.35 8.05 -4.41
C TYR A 111 6.33 7.92 -2.89
N LEU A 112 5.51 7.05 -2.32
CA LEU A 112 5.44 6.85 -0.87
C LEU A 112 6.71 6.23 -0.29
N THR A 113 7.39 5.35 -1.05
CA THR A 113 8.51 4.55 -0.53
C THR A 113 9.89 5.04 -0.94
N ASN A 114 9.97 5.94 -1.95
CA ASN A 114 11.24 6.49 -2.41
C ASN A 114 11.76 7.61 -1.48
N ASN A 115 10.88 8.39 -0.89
CA ASN A 115 11.27 9.57 -0.11
C ASN A 115 11.52 9.27 1.38
N LYS A 116 11.04 8.14 1.89
CA LYS A 116 11.18 7.74 3.30
C LYS A 116 11.36 6.23 3.39
N LYS A 117 12.25 5.80 4.27
CA LYS A 117 12.34 4.39 4.63
C LYS A 117 10.99 3.92 5.17
N SER A 118 10.41 2.91 4.53
CA SER A 118 9.11 2.37 4.88
C SER A 118 9.23 0.92 5.33
N GLU A 119 8.40 0.52 6.27
CA GLU A 119 8.14 -0.87 6.61
C GLU A 119 6.86 -1.35 5.93
N LEU A 120 6.79 -2.66 5.69
CA LEU A 120 5.63 -3.35 5.11
C LEU A 120 5.02 -4.29 6.14
N LEU A 121 3.69 -4.31 6.19
CA LEU A 121 2.90 -5.35 6.87
C LEU A 121 1.95 -5.98 5.85
N VAL A 122 1.98 -7.32 5.79
CA VAL A 122 1.04 -8.13 5.01
C VAL A 122 0.17 -8.90 5.99
N ASP A 123 -1.09 -8.50 6.14
CA ASP A 123 -2.08 -9.20 6.94
C ASP A 123 -2.87 -10.18 6.07
N MET A 124 -3.16 -11.34 6.61
CA MET A 124 -3.83 -12.43 5.91
C MET A 124 -4.83 -13.14 6.81
N GLU A 125 -5.98 -13.53 6.23
CA GLU A 125 -7.00 -14.36 6.89
C GLU A 125 -7.41 -15.51 5.95
N ASP A 126 -7.54 -16.70 6.50
CA ASP A 126 -8.11 -17.85 5.80
C ASP A 126 -9.64 -17.96 6.01
N PHE A 127 -10.28 -18.89 5.31
CA PHE A 127 -11.72 -19.10 5.41
C PHE A 127 -12.16 -19.73 6.74
N ASP A 128 -11.23 -20.26 7.54
CA ASP A 128 -11.48 -20.76 8.89
C ASP A 128 -11.40 -19.64 9.95
N GLY A 129 -11.08 -18.40 9.51
CA GLY A 129 -10.95 -17.21 10.37
C GLY A 129 -9.60 -17.10 11.07
N LYS A 130 -8.62 -17.95 10.74
CA LYS A 130 -7.26 -17.82 11.27
C LYS A 130 -6.56 -16.63 10.62
N LYS A 131 -5.95 -15.78 11.46
CA LYS A 131 -5.21 -14.59 11.04
C LYS A 131 -3.72 -14.78 11.30
N VAL A 132 -2.91 -14.37 10.34
CA VAL A 132 -1.45 -14.34 10.41
C VAL A 132 -0.93 -13.10 9.71
N PHE A 133 0.33 -12.77 9.93
CA PHE A 133 0.98 -11.68 9.21
C PHE A 133 2.43 -12.01 8.83
N ALA A 134 2.94 -11.26 7.88
CA ALA A 134 4.35 -11.15 7.55
C ALA A 134 4.75 -9.66 7.58
N ARG A 135 5.82 -9.31 8.30
CA ARG A 135 6.30 -7.93 8.41
C ARG A 135 7.73 -7.83 7.87
N TYR A 136 8.02 -6.73 7.21
CA TYR A 136 9.34 -6.42 6.66
C TYR A 136 9.76 -5.03 7.12
N SER A 137 10.93 -4.91 7.73
CA SER A 137 11.42 -3.63 8.29
C SER A 137 11.90 -2.65 7.21
N SER A 138 12.00 -3.10 5.96
CA SER A 138 12.32 -2.26 4.81
C SER A 138 11.52 -2.70 3.59
N PHE A 139 10.87 -1.75 2.93
CA PHE A 139 10.12 -1.95 1.69
C PHE A 139 10.20 -0.71 0.81
N SER A 140 10.50 -0.90 -0.47
CA SER A 140 10.39 0.15 -1.49
C SER A 140 10.15 -0.44 -2.87
N VAL A 141 9.60 0.41 -3.75
CA VAL A 141 9.38 0.10 -5.16
C VAL A 141 10.14 1.13 -6.01
N GLY A 142 10.97 0.66 -6.94
CA GLY A 142 11.75 1.48 -7.86
C GLY A 142 10.88 2.31 -8.81
N ALA A 143 11.51 3.13 -9.65
CA ALA A 143 10.81 3.93 -10.66
C ALA A 143 10.34 3.07 -11.86
N GLU A 144 9.44 3.61 -12.68
CA GLU A 144 8.96 2.93 -13.89
C GLU A 144 10.09 2.57 -14.86
N CYS A 145 11.06 3.48 -15.05
CA CYS A 145 12.22 3.25 -15.93
C CYS A 145 13.08 2.05 -15.50
N ASP A 146 13.04 1.69 -14.20
CA ASP A 146 13.72 0.52 -13.65
C ASP A 146 12.83 -0.73 -13.63
N GLY A 147 11.57 -0.62 -14.07
CA GLY A 147 10.58 -1.69 -14.09
C GLY A 147 9.86 -1.88 -12.74
N TYR A 148 9.80 -0.86 -11.88
CA TYR A 148 9.23 -0.90 -10.54
C TYR A 148 9.82 -2.01 -9.68
N VAL A 149 11.15 -2.12 -9.62
CA VAL A 149 11.87 -3.16 -8.88
C VAL A 149 11.45 -3.17 -7.40
N LEU A 150 11.13 -4.36 -6.90
CA LEU A 150 10.85 -4.58 -5.47
C LEU A 150 12.15 -4.59 -4.67
N SER A 151 12.20 -3.83 -3.59
CA SER A 151 13.22 -3.97 -2.54
C SER A 151 12.54 -4.26 -1.22
N VAL A 152 12.80 -5.44 -0.64
CA VAL A 152 12.20 -5.88 0.61
C VAL A 152 13.20 -6.64 1.46
N SER A 153 13.25 -6.35 2.78
CA SER A 153 14.15 -7.02 3.72
C SER A 153 13.70 -6.89 5.17
N GLY A 154 14.37 -7.65 6.07
CA GLY A 154 14.11 -7.59 7.51
C GLY A 154 12.80 -8.25 7.90
N PHE A 155 12.60 -9.48 7.42
CA PHE A 155 11.41 -10.31 7.69
C PHE A 155 11.23 -10.60 9.18
N THR A 156 9.98 -10.48 9.65
CA THR A 156 9.50 -10.93 10.96
C THR A 156 8.27 -11.80 10.77
N ASN A 157 8.32 -13.02 11.32
CA ASN A 157 7.27 -14.00 11.16
C ASN A 157 6.13 -13.81 12.15
N GLY A 158 4.94 -13.51 11.66
CA GLY A 158 3.67 -13.48 12.38
C GLY A 158 2.80 -14.74 12.14
N GLY A 159 3.45 -15.89 11.90
CA GLY A 159 2.77 -17.16 11.64
C GLY A 159 2.56 -17.48 10.16
N ALA A 160 2.91 -16.57 9.24
CA ALA A 160 2.72 -16.73 7.80
C ALA A 160 3.88 -17.44 7.08
N GLY A 161 5.09 -17.43 7.66
CA GLY A 161 6.31 -17.74 6.92
C GLY A 161 6.66 -16.64 5.90
N ASP A 162 7.80 -16.78 5.23
CA ASP A 162 8.30 -15.76 4.29
C ASP A 162 8.11 -16.19 2.84
N SER A 163 7.09 -15.64 2.19
CA SER A 163 6.88 -15.84 0.76
C SER A 163 7.29 -14.64 -0.10
N LEU A 164 7.57 -13.47 0.51
CA LEU A 164 7.85 -12.27 -0.28
C LEU A 164 9.35 -12.06 -0.54
N SER A 165 10.24 -12.48 0.34
CA SER A 165 11.70 -12.32 0.13
C SER A 165 12.21 -12.99 -1.14
N TYR A 166 11.53 -14.04 -1.65
CA TYR A 166 11.81 -14.65 -2.94
C TYR A 166 11.66 -13.68 -4.11
N HIS A 167 10.80 -12.69 -3.98
CA HIS A 167 10.50 -11.68 -4.99
C HIS A 167 11.40 -10.44 -4.90
N ASN A 168 12.30 -10.38 -3.92
CA ASN A 168 13.21 -9.24 -3.75
C ASN A 168 14.12 -9.06 -4.97
N GLY A 169 14.25 -7.83 -5.46
CA GLY A 169 15.04 -7.50 -6.65
C GLY A 169 14.33 -7.75 -7.98
N MET A 170 13.10 -8.30 -7.98
CA MET A 170 12.35 -8.57 -9.20
C MET A 170 11.62 -7.33 -9.68
N LYS A 171 11.46 -7.22 -11.01
CA LYS A 171 10.65 -6.21 -11.68
C LYS A 171 9.17 -6.63 -11.62
N PHE A 172 8.28 -5.64 -11.69
CA PHE A 172 6.84 -5.93 -11.77
C PHE A 172 6.47 -6.44 -13.16
N SER A 173 5.67 -7.50 -13.24
CA SER A 173 5.18 -8.07 -14.50
C SER A 173 3.67 -8.15 -14.55
N THR A 174 3.13 -7.89 -15.73
CA THR A 174 1.72 -8.05 -16.10
C THR A 174 1.60 -8.95 -17.34
N PHE A 175 0.39 -9.37 -17.69
CA PHE A 175 0.19 -10.23 -18.87
C PHE A 175 0.62 -9.58 -20.18
N ASP A 176 0.62 -8.25 -20.26
CA ASP A 176 1.00 -7.44 -21.42
C ASP A 176 2.41 -6.83 -21.34
N LYS A 177 3.07 -6.91 -20.16
CA LYS A 177 4.46 -6.49 -19.97
C LYS A 177 5.20 -7.50 -19.12
N ASP A 178 5.95 -8.35 -19.77
CA ASP A 178 6.77 -9.41 -19.18
C ASP A 178 8.14 -8.87 -18.79
N GLN A 179 8.47 -8.94 -17.50
CA GLN A 179 9.74 -8.52 -16.93
C GLN A 179 10.27 -9.55 -15.91
N ASP A 180 9.64 -10.74 -15.84
CA ASP A 180 10.04 -11.80 -14.93
C ASP A 180 11.29 -12.56 -15.43
N THR A 181 11.74 -13.57 -14.69
CA THR A 181 12.97 -14.31 -15.01
C THR A 181 12.71 -15.70 -15.60
N TRP A 182 11.43 -16.03 -15.83
CA TRP A 182 11.04 -17.30 -16.44
C TRP A 182 10.93 -17.16 -17.95
N PRO A 183 11.18 -18.21 -18.77
CA PRO A 183 11.07 -18.12 -20.24
C PRO A 183 9.66 -17.84 -20.78
N GLN A 184 8.62 -18.09 -19.98
CA GLN A 184 7.23 -17.76 -20.30
C GLN A 184 6.71 -16.74 -19.29
N ASN A 185 5.75 -15.94 -19.70
CA ASN A 185 5.17 -14.89 -18.86
C ASN A 185 4.41 -15.47 -17.66
N CYS A 186 4.95 -15.30 -16.43
CA CYS A 186 4.33 -15.76 -15.19
C CYS A 186 2.95 -15.12 -14.94
N ALA A 187 2.78 -13.84 -15.29
CA ALA A 187 1.51 -13.15 -15.11
C ALA A 187 0.40 -13.75 -15.96
N ARG A 188 0.72 -14.23 -17.19
CA ARG A 188 -0.23 -14.97 -18.03
C ARG A 188 -0.51 -16.36 -17.48
N SER A 189 0.53 -17.08 -17.07
CA SER A 189 0.41 -18.48 -16.64
C SER A 189 -0.34 -18.60 -15.31
N PHE A 190 -0.16 -17.64 -14.39
CA PHE A 190 -0.76 -17.64 -13.05
C PHE A 190 -1.85 -16.57 -12.85
N VAL A 191 -2.33 -15.99 -13.95
CA VAL A 191 -3.52 -15.11 -14.02
C VAL A 191 -3.48 -13.99 -12.98
N GLY A 192 -2.33 -13.32 -12.88
CA GLY A 192 -2.10 -12.25 -11.90
C GLY A 192 -1.19 -11.16 -12.44
N ALA A 193 -0.63 -10.38 -11.55
CA ALA A 193 0.45 -9.43 -11.79
C ALA A 193 1.21 -9.22 -10.48
N PHE A 194 2.50 -9.34 -10.50
CA PHE A 194 3.33 -9.24 -9.30
C PHE A 194 4.81 -9.03 -9.65
N TRP A 195 5.67 -8.96 -8.66
CA TRP A 195 7.13 -8.99 -8.83
C TRP A 195 7.60 -10.44 -9.01
N TYR A 196 7.22 -11.06 -10.13
CA TYR A 196 7.53 -12.45 -10.40
C TYR A 196 9.03 -12.69 -10.63
N ALA A 197 9.53 -13.80 -10.09
CA ALA A 197 10.81 -14.41 -10.46
C ALA A 197 10.55 -15.53 -11.47
N ALA A 198 10.90 -16.78 -11.16
CA ALA A 198 10.56 -17.95 -11.96
C ALA A 198 9.61 -18.93 -11.20
N CYS A 199 8.39 -18.70 -10.82
CA CYS A 199 7.54 -17.52 -10.90
C CYS A 199 7.25 -16.93 -9.53
N HIS A 200 6.58 -17.67 -8.57
CA HIS A 200 6.16 -17.05 -7.31
C HIS A 200 6.05 -18.00 -6.12
N TYR A 201 6.23 -17.45 -4.92
CA TYR A 201 5.75 -17.94 -3.63
C TYR A 201 4.63 -17.07 -3.04
N ALA A 202 4.40 -15.87 -3.62
CA ALA A 202 3.26 -15.02 -3.32
C ALA A 202 2.61 -14.56 -4.63
N ASN A 203 1.28 -14.73 -4.77
CA ASN A 203 0.48 -14.29 -5.92
C ASN A 203 -0.72 -13.47 -5.45
N LEU A 204 -0.47 -12.35 -4.77
CA LEU A 204 -1.49 -11.62 -4.02
C LEU A 204 -2.50 -10.90 -4.92
N ASN A 205 -2.15 -10.70 -6.19
CA ASN A 205 -3.01 -10.16 -7.24
C ASN A 205 -3.59 -11.24 -8.17
N GLY A 206 -3.54 -12.50 -7.74
CA GLY A 206 -4.14 -13.62 -8.45
C GLY A 206 -5.66 -13.64 -8.41
N VAL A 207 -6.24 -14.68 -8.97
CA VAL A 207 -7.70 -14.89 -9.02
C VAL A 207 -8.25 -15.12 -7.62
N TYR A 208 -9.30 -14.38 -7.24
CA TYR A 208 -9.97 -14.63 -5.98
C TYR A 208 -10.75 -15.94 -6.07
N ARG A 209 -10.41 -16.89 -5.19
CA ARG A 209 -11.04 -18.22 -5.09
C ARG A 209 -11.35 -18.47 -3.62
N TRP A 210 -12.40 -19.20 -3.34
CA TRP A 210 -12.95 -19.34 -1.98
C TRP A 210 -12.28 -20.53 -1.23
N GLY A 211 -11.01 -20.37 -0.84
CA GLY A 211 -10.29 -21.36 -0.02
C GLY A 211 -9.51 -22.39 -0.84
N ALA A 212 -9.53 -23.65 -0.39
CA ALA A 212 -8.82 -24.75 -1.02
C ALA A 212 -9.41 -25.10 -2.38
N ASP A 213 -8.58 -25.04 -3.43
CA ASP A 213 -8.98 -25.40 -4.79
C ASP A 213 -7.76 -25.86 -5.59
N SER A 214 -7.75 -27.14 -5.96
CA SER A 214 -6.71 -27.79 -6.76
C SER A 214 -7.06 -27.91 -8.24
N THR A 215 -8.19 -27.32 -8.71
CA THR A 215 -8.61 -27.46 -10.12
C THR A 215 -7.70 -26.69 -11.08
N LEU A 216 -7.13 -25.55 -10.62
CA LEU A 216 -6.14 -24.77 -11.34
C LEU A 216 -4.99 -24.43 -10.41
N TYR A 217 -3.81 -24.90 -10.75
CA TYR A 217 -2.61 -24.80 -9.93
C TYR A 217 -2.08 -23.36 -9.85
N ALA A 218 -1.86 -22.87 -8.63
CA ALA A 218 -1.07 -21.68 -8.31
C ALA A 218 -1.59 -20.35 -8.90
N ILE A 219 -2.90 -20.25 -9.21
CA ILE A 219 -3.49 -19.01 -9.77
C ILE A 219 -4.21 -18.14 -8.73
N GLY A 220 -4.35 -18.63 -7.50
CA GLY A 220 -5.12 -17.99 -6.44
C GLY A 220 -4.44 -16.77 -5.81
N VAL A 221 -5.13 -16.18 -4.82
CA VAL A 221 -4.56 -15.19 -3.91
C VAL A 221 -3.72 -15.95 -2.87
N GLU A 222 -2.44 -16.15 -3.13
CA GLU A 222 -1.63 -17.17 -2.47
C GLU A 222 -0.47 -16.60 -1.66
N TRP A 223 -0.22 -17.29 -0.51
CA TRP A 223 0.98 -17.16 0.29
C TRP A 223 1.51 -18.57 0.61
N TYR A 224 2.49 -19.02 -0.18
CA TYR A 224 2.96 -20.41 -0.22
C TYR A 224 3.38 -20.95 1.15
N HIS A 225 4.18 -20.19 1.92
CA HIS A 225 4.72 -20.66 3.20
C HIS A 225 3.67 -20.81 4.31
N TRP A 226 2.43 -20.34 4.06
CA TRP A 226 1.32 -20.59 4.98
C TRP A 226 0.35 -21.66 4.50
N LYS A 227 -0.12 -21.57 3.25
CA LYS A 227 -1.21 -22.43 2.76
C LYS A 227 -0.86 -23.21 1.46
N GLY A 228 0.35 -23.06 0.91
CA GLY A 228 0.73 -23.69 -0.36
C GLY A 228 0.07 -23.04 -1.58
N HIS A 229 0.18 -23.69 -2.73
CA HIS A 229 -0.30 -23.19 -4.02
C HIS A 229 -1.77 -23.54 -4.34
N ASN A 230 -2.42 -24.35 -3.54
CA ASN A 230 -3.78 -24.81 -3.77
C ASN A 230 -4.80 -24.17 -2.80
N TYR A 231 -4.45 -23.03 -2.22
CA TYR A 231 -5.34 -22.31 -1.31
C TYR A 231 -5.35 -20.83 -1.60
N SER A 232 -6.52 -20.29 -1.96
CA SER A 232 -6.73 -18.86 -2.11
C SER A 232 -7.22 -18.26 -0.80
N LEU A 233 -6.54 -17.21 -0.32
CA LEU A 233 -6.84 -16.54 0.93
C LEU A 233 -8.18 -15.80 0.89
N LYS A 234 -8.85 -15.70 2.04
CA LYS A 234 -10.11 -14.97 2.21
C LYS A 234 -9.89 -13.47 2.20
N THR A 235 -8.96 -12.98 3.02
CA THR A 235 -8.58 -11.57 3.01
C THR A 235 -7.06 -11.43 3.01
N ILE A 236 -6.61 -10.40 2.33
CA ILE A 236 -5.21 -9.97 2.40
C ILE A 236 -5.15 -8.45 2.26
N SER A 237 -4.23 -7.82 2.98
CA SER A 237 -3.86 -6.44 2.77
C SER A 237 -2.35 -6.26 2.80
N MET A 238 -1.82 -5.52 1.83
CA MET A 238 -0.45 -5.02 1.86
C MET A 238 -0.47 -3.54 2.26
N LYS A 239 0.25 -3.19 3.29
CA LYS A 239 0.23 -1.83 3.85
C LYS A 239 1.60 -1.38 4.32
N ILE A 240 1.89 -0.11 4.11
CA ILE A 240 3.17 0.52 4.42
C ILE A 240 3.00 1.69 5.37
N ARG A 241 4.06 1.99 6.11
CA ARG A 241 4.21 3.24 6.85
C ARG A 241 5.68 3.63 6.96
N PRO A 242 5.99 4.94 7.10
CA PRO A 242 7.35 5.39 7.37
C PRO A 242 7.87 4.82 8.69
N VAL A 243 9.14 4.38 8.67
CA VAL A 243 9.90 4.05 9.89
C VAL A 243 10.26 5.37 10.59
N LEU A 244 9.89 5.50 11.87
CA LEU A 244 10.15 6.69 12.69
C LEU A 244 11.59 6.69 13.20
#